data_48aed6233b0755a92c536253ed0a2cc6
#
_entry.id   48aed6233b0755a92c536253ed0a2cc6
#
_cell.length_a   1.000
_cell.length_b   1.000
_cell.length_c   1.000
_cell.angle_alpha   90.00
_cell.angle_beta   90.00
_cell.angle_gamma   90.00
#
_symmetry.space_group_name_H-M   'P 1'
#
loop_
_entity.id
_entity.type
_entity.pdbx_description
1 polymer ?
#
loop_
_entity_poly.entity_id
_entity_poly.type
_entity_poly.pdbx_seq_one_letter_code
_entity_poly.pdbx_strand_id
1 'polypeptide(L)'
;MYKILTLHQEIYNIKQSQHMKTAEIKTNKGTMFIEFYENDAPNTVANFAKLANDGYYDGLTFHRVLPDFVIQGGCPEGTGAGGPGYQIDCELDGDNQFHDKGVLSMAHAGRNTGGSQFFVCHSRNNTSHLDGNHTCFGKVYDGLDVIDKIAQGDVMEKVTIHEK
;
A
#
# COMPACT_ATOMS: atom_id res chain seq x y z
N MET A 1 -10.33 37.78 -2.59
CA MET A 1 -9.51 37.99 -1.36
C MET A 1 -8.58 36.79 -1.19
N TYR A 2 -7.29 37.01 -1.34
CA TYR A 2 -6.30 35.96 -1.15
C TYR A 2 -6.10 35.70 0.35
N LYS A 3 -6.27 34.44 0.78
CA LYS A 3 -5.86 34.04 2.12
C LYS A 3 -4.34 34.07 2.19
N ILE A 4 -3.78 35.01 2.91
CA ILE A 4 -2.36 35.02 3.25
C ILE A 4 -2.18 33.92 4.31
N LEU A 5 -1.53 32.83 3.93
CA LEU A 5 -1.08 31.81 4.89
C LEU A 5 -0.05 32.44 5.81
N THR A 6 -0.13 32.19 7.10
CA THR A 6 0.91 32.62 8.04
C THR A 6 2.23 31.90 7.72
N LEU A 7 3.34 32.52 8.05
CA LEU A 7 4.68 31.90 7.89
C LEU A 7 4.74 30.52 8.58
N HIS A 8 4.08 30.38 9.71
CA HIS A 8 3.97 29.10 10.43
C HIS A 8 3.24 28.04 9.59
N GLN A 9 2.17 28.43 8.92
CA GLN A 9 1.39 27.51 8.08
C GLN A 9 2.20 27.08 6.85
N GLU A 10 2.93 28.02 6.25
CA GLU A 10 3.82 27.72 5.11
C GLU A 10 4.96 26.78 5.51
N ILE A 11 5.60 27.04 6.65
CA ILE A 11 6.67 26.16 7.18
C ILE A 11 6.10 24.79 7.51
N TYR A 12 4.90 24.71 8.09
CA TYR A 12 4.24 23.45 8.39
C TYR A 12 3.96 22.65 7.10
N ASN A 13 3.40 23.33 6.09
CA ASN A 13 3.12 22.71 4.80
C ASN A 13 4.39 22.25 4.08
N ILE A 14 5.48 23.01 4.16
CA ILE A 14 6.78 22.64 3.60
C ILE A 14 7.35 21.43 4.33
N LYS A 15 7.27 21.39 5.66
CA LYS A 15 7.71 20.23 6.45
C LYS A 15 6.90 18.98 6.13
N GLN A 16 5.58 19.11 5.96
CA GLN A 16 4.73 17.99 5.55
C GLN A 16 5.11 17.48 4.16
N SER A 17 5.36 18.39 3.20
CA SER A 17 5.77 18.00 1.84
C SER A 17 7.17 17.39 1.79
N GLN A 18 8.07 17.76 2.73
CA GLN A 18 9.44 17.20 2.80
C GLN A 18 9.51 15.80 3.45
N HIS A 19 8.45 15.37 4.15
CA HIS A 19 8.39 14.08 4.83
C HIS A 19 7.45 13.07 4.17
N MET A 20 7.02 13.32 2.93
CA MET A 20 6.19 12.38 2.19
C MET A 20 7.02 11.16 1.78
N LYS A 21 6.64 10.01 2.33
CA LYS A 21 7.17 8.72 1.87
C LYS A 21 6.45 8.27 0.61
N THR A 22 7.23 7.74 -0.31
CA THR A 22 6.73 7.05 -1.50
C THR A 22 7.41 5.70 -1.61
N ALA A 23 6.88 4.84 -2.46
CA ALA A 23 7.48 3.53 -2.72
C ALA A 23 7.51 3.22 -4.21
N GLU A 24 8.44 2.37 -4.58
CA GLU A 24 8.47 1.69 -5.87
C GLU A 24 8.34 0.19 -5.65
N ILE A 25 7.40 -0.45 -6.33
CA ILE A 25 7.34 -1.90 -6.44
C ILE A 25 7.75 -2.27 -7.86
N LYS A 26 8.99 -2.72 -8.01
CA LYS A 26 9.51 -3.21 -9.28
C LYS A 26 9.12 -4.66 -9.46
N THR A 27 8.38 -4.94 -10.53
CA THR A 27 7.93 -6.30 -10.86
C THR A 27 8.50 -6.75 -12.21
N ASN A 28 8.35 -8.03 -12.52
CA ASN A 28 8.69 -8.56 -13.85
C ASN A 28 7.74 -8.07 -14.97
N LYS A 29 6.71 -7.30 -14.65
CA LYS A 29 5.76 -6.71 -15.62
C LYS A 29 5.83 -5.18 -15.68
N GLY A 30 6.70 -4.55 -14.92
CA GLY A 30 6.85 -3.11 -14.81
C GLY A 30 6.87 -2.63 -13.37
N THR A 31 6.96 -1.32 -13.18
CA THR A 31 7.08 -0.70 -11.86
C THR A 31 5.82 0.07 -11.51
N MET A 32 5.35 -0.11 -10.29
CA MET A 32 4.28 0.69 -9.69
C MET A 32 4.89 1.68 -8.70
N PHE A 33 4.51 2.95 -8.82
CA PHE A 33 4.93 4.03 -7.94
C PHE A 33 3.78 4.39 -7.02
N ILE A 34 4.06 4.46 -5.72
CA ILE A 34 3.04 4.54 -4.67
C ILE A 34 3.27 5.77 -3.81
N GLU A 35 2.21 6.53 -3.57
CA GLU A 35 2.15 7.51 -2.49
C GLU A 35 1.43 6.90 -1.29
N PHE A 36 1.96 7.13 -0.09
CA PHE A 36 1.37 6.57 1.14
C PHE A 36 0.36 7.52 1.78
N TYR A 37 -0.63 6.93 2.42
CA TYR A 37 -1.61 7.63 3.27
C TYR A 37 -1.08 7.71 4.71
N GLU A 38 -0.04 8.49 4.94
CA GLU A 38 0.65 8.54 6.23
C GLU A 38 -0.22 9.10 7.36
N ASN A 39 -1.13 10.04 7.04
CA ASN A 39 -2.04 10.61 8.01
C ASN A 39 -3.19 9.66 8.36
N ASP A 40 -3.64 8.86 7.39
CA ASP A 40 -4.72 7.89 7.57
C ASP A 40 -4.28 6.65 8.34
N ALA A 41 -3.13 6.12 7.95
CA ALA A 41 -2.67 4.81 8.40
C ALA A 41 -1.17 4.84 8.77
N PRO A 42 -0.78 5.66 9.76
CA PRO A 42 0.64 5.88 10.08
C PRO A 42 1.39 4.60 10.48
N ASN A 43 0.75 3.72 11.24
CA ASN A 43 1.38 2.49 11.71
C ASN A 43 1.49 1.45 10.59
N THR A 44 0.47 1.37 9.74
CA THR A 44 0.47 0.48 8.57
C THR A 44 1.55 0.90 7.57
N VAL A 45 1.66 2.19 7.29
CA VAL A 45 2.72 2.74 6.42
C VAL A 45 4.10 2.49 7.02
N ALA A 46 4.29 2.74 8.30
CA ALA A 46 5.57 2.50 8.98
C ALA A 46 5.96 1.02 8.94
N ASN A 47 5.01 0.11 9.13
CA ASN A 47 5.23 -1.33 9.04
C ASN A 47 5.66 -1.75 7.63
N PHE A 48 4.94 -1.31 6.61
CA PHE A 48 5.28 -1.61 5.22
C PHE A 48 6.68 -1.06 4.87
N ALA A 49 6.96 0.17 5.23
CA ALA A 49 8.25 0.81 4.96
C ALA A 49 9.41 0.07 5.65
N LYS A 50 9.22 -0.34 6.90
CA LYS A 50 10.22 -1.11 7.65
C LYS A 50 10.50 -2.45 6.96
N LEU A 51 9.47 -3.20 6.61
CA LEU A 51 9.61 -4.49 5.94
C LEU A 51 10.30 -4.33 4.57
N ALA A 52 9.91 -3.32 3.80
CA ALA A 52 10.53 -3.02 2.50
C ALA A 52 12.02 -2.67 2.66
N ASN A 53 12.38 -1.81 3.62
CA ASN A 53 13.76 -1.44 3.88
C ASN A 53 14.62 -2.60 4.37
N ASP A 54 14.03 -3.57 5.07
CA ASP A 54 14.68 -4.80 5.50
C ASP A 54 14.83 -5.84 4.36
N GLY A 55 14.34 -5.54 3.16
CA GLY A 55 14.38 -6.46 2.02
C GLY A 55 13.35 -7.59 2.09
N TYR A 56 12.39 -7.49 2.98
CA TYR A 56 11.41 -8.55 3.24
C TYR A 56 10.58 -8.93 2.01
N TYR A 57 10.19 -7.93 1.22
CA TYR A 57 9.35 -8.14 0.04
C TYR A 57 10.13 -8.55 -1.21
N ASP A 58 11.45 -8.38 -1.22
CA ASP A 58 12.27 -8.64 -2.40
C ASP A 58 12.22 -10.13 -2.77
N GLY A 59 11.80 -10.42 -3.98
CA GLY A 59 11.63 -11.78 -4.48
C GLY A 59 10.31 -12.47 -4.12
N LEU A 60 9.43 -11.83 -3.35
CA LEU A 60 8.10 -12.39 -3.04
C LEU A 60 7.18 -12.27 -4.24
N THR A 61 6.16 -13.12 -4.28
CA THR A 61 5.23 -13.18 -5.41
C THR A 61 3.88 -12.52 -5.09
N PHE A 62 3.17 -12.18 -6.16
CA PHE A 62 1.72 -11.99 -6.11
C PHE A 62 1.06 -13.37 -6.17
N HIS A 63 0.93 -13.98 -5.00
CA HIS A 63 0.48 -15.38 -4.87
C HIS A 63 -1.02 -15.57 -5.12
N ARG A 64 -1.79 -14.49 -5.09
CA ARG A 64 -3.24 -14.52 -5.33
C ARG A 64 -3.64 -13.35 -6.22
N VAL A 65 -3.94 -13.64 -7.47
CA VAL A 65 -4.40 -12.64 -8.45
C VAL A 65 -5.79 -13.04 -8.93
N LEU A 66 -6.76 -12.16 -8.69
CA LEU A 66 -8.14 -12.32 -9.16
C LEU A 66 -8.43 -11.17 -10.11
N PRO A 67 -8.56 -11.43 -11.43
CA PRO A 67 -8.85 -10.41 -12.42
C PRO A 67 -10.08 -9.57 -12.03
N ASP A 68 -10.00 -8.27 -12.28
CA ASP A 68 -11.02 -7.28 -11.95
C ASP A 68 -11.33 -7.14 -10.44
N PHE A 69 -10.54 -7.76 -9.60
CA PHE A 69 -10.67 -7.68 -8.15
C PHE A 69 -9.38 -7.16 -7.50
N VAL A 70 -8.41 -8.03 -7.26
CA VAL A 70 -7.15 -7.64 -6.58
C VAL A 70 -5.95 -8.41 -7.11
N ILE A 71 -4.76 -7.81 -6.92
CA ILE A 71 -3.48 -8.50 -6.94
C ILE A 71 -2.94 -8.50 -5.50
N GLN A 72 -2.74 -9.65 -4.92
CA GLN A 72 -2.32 -9.83 -3.53
C GLN A 72 -0.97 -10.50 -3.45
N GLY A 73 -0.10 -9.95 -2.60
CA GLY A 73 1.25 -10.46 -2.39
C GLY A 73 1.77 -10.15 -1.00
N GLY A 74 3.06 -10.40 -0.81
CA GLY A 74 3.74 -10.11 0.46
C GLY A 74 3.71 -11.24 1.48
N CYS A 75 3.31 -12.45 1.08
CA CYS A 75 3.42 -13.64 1.90
C CYS A 75 4.82 -14.26 1.73
N PRO A 76 5.63 -14.40 2.80
CA PRO A 76 6.98 -14.95 2.68
C PRO A 76 7.03 -16.40 2.18
N GLU A 77 5.96 -17.17 2.41
CA GLU A 77 5.83 -18.55 1.98
C GLU A 77 5.12 -18.69 0.61
N GLY A 78 4.54 -17.62 0.10
CA GLY A 78 3.78 -17.64 -1.16
C GLY A 78 2.48 -18.44 -1.10
N THR A 79 1.97 -18.74 0.10
CA THR A 79 0.79 -19.59 0.32
C THR A 79 -0.43 -18.84 0.82
N GLY A 80 -0.25 -17.61 1.30
CA GLY A 80 -1.27 -16.82 1.99
C GLY A 80 -1.30 -17.05 3.50
N ALA A 81 -0.58 -18.05 4.02
CA ALA A 81 -0.56 -18.37 5.45
C ALA A 81 0.59 -17.69 6.21
N GLY A 82 1.63 -17.21 5.52
CA GLY A 82 2.83 -16.65 6.14
C GLY A 82 2.71 -15.17 6.46
N GLY A 83 3.55 -14.72 7.39
CA GLY A 83 3.64 -13.32 7.80
C GLY A 83 4.94 -13.02 8.53
N PRO A 84 5.09 -11.80 9.09
CA PRO A 84 6.34 -11.34 9.69
C PRO A 84 6.56 -11.82 11.14
N GLY A 85 5.65 -12.59 11.70
CA GLY A 85 5.75 -13.06 13.08
C GLY A 85 5.06 -12.15 14.10
N TYR A 86 4.35 -11.13 13.66
CA TYR A 86 3.55 -10.23 14.48
C TYR A 86 2.30 -9.78 13.72
N GLN A 87 1.40 -9.10 14.40
CA GLN A 87 0.17 -8.53 13.82
C GLN A 87 0.12 -7.03 14.09
N ILE A 88 -0.55 -6.30 13.19
CA ILE A 88 -0.81 -4.87 13.33
C ILE A 88 -2.30 -4.59 13.37
N ASP A 89 -2.68 -3.51 14.05
CA ASP A 89 -4.08 -3.09 14.15
C ASP A 89 -4.57 -2.45 12.84
N CYS A 90 -5.87 -2.59 12.58
CA CYS A 90 -6.53 -1.87 11.51
C CYS A 90 -6.59 -0.37 11.82
N GLU A 91 -6.45 0.45 10.78
CA GLU A 91 -6.53 1.91 10.83
C GLU A 91 -7.58 2.36 9.81
N LEU A 92 -8.84 2.53 10.25
CA LEU A 92 -10.00 2.63 9.37
C LEU A 92 -10.70 3.99 9.39
N ASP A 93 -10.23 4.94 10.22
CA ASP A 93 -10.97 6.18 10.53
C ASP A 93 -10.59 7.38 9.64
N GLY A 94 -9.60 7.25 8.77
CA GLY A 94 -9.12 8.35 7.93
C GLY A 94 -10.01 8.63 6.72
N ASP A 95 -9.69 9.73 6.02
CA ASP A 95 -10.49 10.23 4.90
C ASP A 95 -10.29 9.47 3.59
N ASN A 96 -9.24 8.65 3.48
CA ASN A 96 -8.88 7.93 2.26
C ASN A 96 -9.16 6.42 2.34
N GLN A 97 -10.05 6.00 3.23
CA GLN A 97 -10.36 4.59 3.47
C GLN A 97 -11.37 4.03 2.45
N PHE A 98 -11.08 4.22 1.15
CA PHE A 98 -11.89 3.74 0.03
C PHE A 98 -11.06 2.87 -0.90
N HIS A 99 -11.58 1.71 -1.28
CA HIS A 99 -10.92 0.75 -2.15
C HIS A 99 -11.15 1.07 -3.63
N ASP A 100 -10.61 2.21 -4.07
CA ASP A 100 -10.60 2.62 -5.48
C ASP A 100 -9.51 1.88 -6.25
N LYS A 101 -9.58 1.88 -7.59
CA LYS A 101 -8.51 1.31 -8.42
C LYS A 101 -7.16 1.90 -8.06
N GLY A 102 -6.17 1.02 -7.86
CA GLY A 102 -4.80 1.40 -7.53
C GLY A 102 -4.52 1.58 -6.04
N VAL A 103 -5.53 1.48 -5.18
CA VAL A 103 -5.34 1.60 -3.72
C VAL A 103 -4.68 0.34 -3.18
N LEU A 104 -3.67 0.55 -2.32
CA LEU A 104 -3.03 -0.51 -1.52
C LEU A 104 -3.77 -0.67 -0.21
N SER A 105 -4.11 -1.91 0.13
CA SER A 105 -4.84 -2.25 1.34
C SER A 105 -4.25 -3.49 2.00
N MET A 106 -4.38 -3.59 3.32
CA MET A 106 -3.83 -4.71 4.08
C MET A 106 -4.75 -5.92 4.04
N ALA A 107 -4.19 -7.05 3.61
CA ALA A 107 -4.82 -8.35 3.77
C ALA A 107 -4.77 -8.78 5.24
N HIS A 108 -5.80 -9.46 5.70
CA HIS A 108 -5.86 -10.01 7.05
C HIS A 108 -6.91 -11.14 7.16
N ALA A 109 -6.86 -11.86 8.26
CA ALA A 109 -7.80 -12.94 8.59
C ALA A 109 -8.84 -12.50 9.64
N GLY A 110 -9.16 -11.23 9.70
CA GLY A 110 -10.07 -10.59 10.65
C GLY A 110 -9.48 -9.31 11.23
N ARG A 111 -10.24 -8.64 12.08
CA ARG A 111 -9.85 -7.37 12.69
C ARG A 111 -8.51 -7.49 13.43
N ASN A 112 -7.58 -6.57 13.16
CA ASN A 112 -6.28 -6.46 13.85
C ASN A 112 -5.37 -7.68 13.68
N THR A 113 -5.45 -8.36 12.51
CA THR A 113 -4.59 -9.52 12.20
C THR A 113 -3.69 -9.32 10.99
N GLY A 114 -3.55 -8.09 10.50
CA GLY A 114 -2.64 -7.77 9.41
C GLY A 114 -1.17 -7.98 9.78
N GLY A 115 -0.35 -8.27 8.80
CA GLY A 115 1.10 -8.47 8.99
C GLY A 115 1.90 -7.91 7.84
N SER A 116 2.19 -8.73 6.83
CA SER A 116 2.97 -8.31 5.65
C SER A 116 2.18 -8.36 4.34
N GLN A 117 1.13 -9.16 4.27
CA GLN A 117 0.37 -9.31 3.03
C GLN A 117 -0.47 -8.09 2.74
N PHE A 118 -0.47 -7.68 1.48
CA PHE A 118 -1.26 -6.55 0.99
C PHE A 118 -1.82 -6.88 -0.39
N PHE A 119 -2.79 -6.09 -0.80
CA PHE A 119 -3.34 -6.18 -2.15
C PHE A 119 -3.46 -4.80 -2.78
N VAL A 120 -3.47 -4.78 -4.11
CA VAL A 120 -3.76 -3.58 -4.91
C VAL A 120 -5.07 -3.81 -5.63
N CYS A 121 -5.96 -2.84 -5.55
CA CYS A 121 -7.31 -2.94 -6.10
C CYS A 121 -7.30 -2.76 -7.62
N HIS A 122 -8.02 -3.63 -8.33
CA HIS A 122 -8.24 -3.54 -9.78
C HIS A 122 -9.40 -2.62 -10.14
N SER A 123 -10.49 -2.67 -9.38
CA SER A 123 -11.74 -2.03 -9.76
C SER A 123 -12.59 -1.69 -8.54
N ARG A 124 -12.97 -0.43 -8.41
CA ARG A 124 -13.87 0.04 -7.33
C ARG A 124 -15.18 -0.75 -7.28
N ASN A 125 -15.73 -1.11 -8.42
CA ASN A 125 -16.99 -1.84 -8.49
C ASN A 125 -16.94 -3.19 -7.78
N ASN A 126 -15.78 -3.83 -7.78
CA ASN A 126 -15.59 -5.15 -7.19
C ASN A 126 -14.92 -5.12 -5.82
N THR A 127 -14.37 -3.97 -5.39
CA THR A 127 -13.63 -3.85 -4.13
C THR A 127 -14.31 -2.96 -3.09
N SER A 128 -15.41 -2.28 -3.45
CA SER A 128 -16.08 -1.33 -2.53
C SER A 128 -16.58 -1.97 -1.23
N HIS A 129 -16.91 -3.27 -1.25
CA HIS A 129 -17.37 -4.00 -0.06
C HIS A 129 -16.25 -4.21 0.98
N LEU A 130 -15.00 -3.94 0.62
CA LEU A 130 -13.85 -4.04 1.53
C LEU A 130 -13.70 -2.79 2.41
N ASP A 131 -14.39 -1.70 2.07
CA ASP A 131 -14.35 -0.45 2.83
C ASP A 131 -14.81 -0.69 4.28
N GLY A 132 -14.11 -0.06 5.22
CA GLY A 132 -14.39 -0.21 6.65
C GLY A 132 -13.93 -1.53 7.27
N ASN A 133 -13.32 -2.41 6.50
CA ASN A 133 -12.83 -3.71 6.95
C ASN A 133 -11.32 -3.89 6.79
N HIS A 134 -10.76 -3.40 5.70
CA HIS A 134 -9.32 -3.45 5.41
C HIS A 134 -8.73 -2.04 5.39
N THR A 135 -7.52 -1.88 5.92
CA THR A 135 -6.81 -0.59 5.99
C THR A 135 -6.24 -0.21 4.64
N CYS A 136 -6.73 0.89 4.07
CA CYS A 136 -6.12 1.52 2.90
C CYS A 136 -4.93 2.37 3.36
N PHE A 137 -3.73 2.11 2.81
CA PHE A 137 -2.52 2.79 3.27
C PHE A 137 -1.70 3.49 2.19
N GLY A 138 -2.14 3.42 0.94
CA GLY A 138 -1.48 4.09 -0.17
C GLY A 138 -2.21 3.92 -1.48
N LYS A 139 -1.66 4.54 -2.53
CA LYS A 139 -2.23 4.52 -3.87
C LYS A 139 -1.13 4.52 -4.92
N VAL A 140 -1.30 3.71 -5.95
CA VAL A 140 -0.47 3.76 -7.15
C VAL A 140 -0.81 5.04 -7.92
N TYR A 141 0.15 5.95 -8.05
CA TYR A 141 -0.02 7.19 -8.80
C TYR A 141 0.60 7.13 -10.20
N ASP A 142 1.51 6.18 -10.43
CA ASP A 142 2.11 5.91 -11.73
C ASP A 142 2.32 4.40 -11.87
N GLY A 143 2.05 3.85 -13.05
CA GLY A 143 2.11 2.41 -13.28
C GLY A 143 0.78 1.70 -13.04
N LEU A 144 -0.36 2.37 -13.15
CA LEU A 144 -1.69 1.76 -13.03
C LEU A 144 -1.90 0.63 -14.05
N ASP A 145 -1.31 0.75 -15.22
CA ASP A 145 -1.35 -0.29 -16.27
C ASP A 145 -0.64 -1.57 -15.86
N VAL A 146 0.35 -1.49 -14.96
CA VAL A 146 1.07 -2.66 -14.44
C VAL A 146 0.13 -3.56 -13.64
N ILE A 147 -0.80 -2.98 -12.88
CA ILE A 147 -1.79 -3.74 -12.11
C ILE A 147 -2.52 -4.73 -13.02
N ASP A 148 -2.93 -4.27 -14.20
CA ASP A 148 -3.68 -5.08 -15.16
C ASP A 148 -2.82 -6.16 -15.85
N LYS A 149 -1.50 -6.03 -15.81
CA LYS A 149 -0.54 -6.99 -16.42
C LYS A 149 -0.09 -8.08 -15.45
N ILE A 150 -0.21 -7.85 -14.14
CA ILE A 150 0.23 -8.82 -13.14
C ILE A 150 -0.62 -10.08 -13.22
N ALA A 151 0.04 -11.22 -13.30
CA ALA A 151 -0.56 -12.55 -13.24
C ALA A 151 -0.12 -13.28 -11.96
N GLN A 152 -0.88 -14.27 -11.54
CA GLN A 152 -0.56 -15.05 -10.37
C GLN A 152 0.82 -15.71 -10.51
N GLY A 153 1.66 -15.52 -9.49
CA GLY A 153 3.02 -15.98 -9.48
C GLY A 153 4.05 -14.95 -9.98
N ASP A 154 3.62 -13.80 -10.51
CA ASP A 154 4.54 -12.73 -10.85
C ASP A 154 5.27 -12.21 -9.61
N VAL A 155 6.49 -11.70 -9.81
CA VAL A 155 7.45 -11.44 -8.74
C VAL A 155 7.59 -9.96 -8.48
N MET A 156 7.58 -9.58 -7.19
CA MET A 156 8.12 -8.31 -6.72
C MET A 156 9.64 -8.43 -6.66
N GLU A 157 10.34 -7.91 -7.67
CA GLU A 157 11.80 -7.99 -7.75
C GLU A 157 12.46 -7.17 -6.65
N LYS A 158 11.91 -5.98 -6.41
CA LYS A 158 12.41 -5.07 -5.37
C LYS A 158 11.31 -4.09 -4.95
N VAL A 159 11.24 -3.83 -3.66
CA VAL A 159 10.41 -2.78 -3.07
C VAL A 159 11.31 -1.75 -2.41
N THR A 160 11.26 -0.51 -2.90
CA THR A 160 12.12 0.58 -2.44
C THR A 160 11.28 1.69 -1.84
N ILE A 161 11.69 2.17 -0.67
CA ILE A 161 11.05 3.32 0.00
C ILE A 161 11.88 4.56 -0.26
N HIS A 162 11.22 5.63 -0.69
CA HIS A 162 11.81 6.95 -0.85
C HIS A 162 11.25 7.89 0.21
N GLU A 163 12.14 8.56 0.91
CA GLU A 163 11.81 9.63 1.84
C GLU A 163 12.31 10.96 1.26
N LYS A 164 11.41 11.91 1.15
CA LYS A 164 11.76 13.27 0.73
C LYS A 164 11.70 14.23 1.91
#